data_a2393952e01e630fcddcc0a21ea5ad6e
#
_entry.id   a2393952e01e630fcddcc0a21ea5ad6e
#
_cell.length_a   1.000
_cell.length_b   1.000
_cell.length_c   1.000
_cell.angle_alpha   90.00
_cell.angle_beta   90.00
_cell.angle_gamma   90.00
#
_symmetry.space_group_name_H-M   'P 1'
#
loop_
_entity.id
_entity.type
_entity.pdbx_description
1 polymer ?
#
loop_
_entity_poly.entity_id
_entity_poly.type
_entity_poly.pdbx_seq_one_letter_code
_entity_poly.pdbx_strand_id
1 'polypeptide(L)'
;EAYFSQFPKIKGFLDKIVDDATTNTFTETLYGRKRYIKELASSNFQLKAMGKRIAMNAPIQGTASDIMKIAMIKLNKEIQKIKSTDLLLQIHDEIIIQTPKESANKVSKIVKKEMEGASKLKVPLFVDIKENINLSNLN
;
A
#
# COMPACT_ATOMS: atom_id res chain seq x y z
N GLU A 1 24.37 -8.08 4.88
CA GLU A 1 25.32 -8.02 3.72
C GLU A 1 25.00 -9.11 2.70
N ALA A 2 24.81 -10.39 3.08
CA ALA A 2 24.54 -11.49 2.15
C ALA A 2 23.29 -11.27 1.24
N TYR A 3 22.22 -10.65 1.76
CA TYR A 3 21.02 -10.35 0.99
C TYR A 3 21.28 -9.38 -0.18
N PHE A 4 22.03 -8.31 0.07
CA PHE A 4 22.34 -7.32 -0.96
C PHE A 4 23.38 -7.82 -1.98
N SER A 5 24.21 -8.80 -1.60
CA SER A 5 25.10 -9.48 -2.54
C SER A 5 24.34 -10.31 -3.55
N GLN A 6 23.23 -10.96 -3.14
CA GLN A 6 22.33 -11.68 -4.04
C GLN A 6 21.46 -10.76 -4.90
N PHE A 7 21.11 -9.58 -4.38
CA PHE A 7 20.20 -8.64 -5.03
C PHE A 7 20.81 -7.24 -5.18
N PRO A 8 21.90 -7.06 -5.96
CA PRO A 8 22.63 -5.80 -6.05
C PRO A 8 21.75 -4.64 -6.62
N LYS A 9 20.78 -4.97 -7.47
CA LYS A 9 19.85 -3.96 -8.02
C LYS A 9 18.93 -3.37 -6.95
N ILE A 10 18.57 -4.13 -5.92
CA ILE A 10 17.78 -3.61 -4.80
C ILE A 10 18.60 -2.61 -4.01
N LYS A 11 19.86 -2.95 -3.71
CA LYS A 11 20.77 -2.02 -3.02
C LYS A 11 20.92 -0.72 -3.80
N GLY A 12 21.25 -0.81 -5.09
CA GLY A 12 21.41 0.39 -5.93
C GLY A 12 20.14 1.25 -6.02
N PHE A 13 18.97 0.63 -6.02
CA PHE A 13 17.69 1.36 -5.96
C PHE A 13 17.51 2.10 -4.64
N LEU A 14 17.79 1.46 -3.51
CA LEU A 14 17.67 2.09 -2.18
C LEU A 14 18.69 3.22 -1.99
N ASP A 15 19.94 3.01 -2.42
CA ASP A 15 20.98 4.03 -2.37
C ASP A 15 20.58 5.26 -3.20
N LYS A 16 20.08 5.04 -4.43
CA LYS A 16 19.59 6.11 -5.29
C LYS A 16 18.44 6.90 -4.65
N ILE A 17 17.47 6.23 -4.02
CA ILE A 17 16.38 6.92 -3.32
C ILE A 17 16.93 7.85 -2.23
N VAL A 18 17.94 7.43 -1.48
CA VAL A 18 18.55 8.24 -0.42
C VAL A 18 19.28 9.44 -1.00
N ASP A 19 20.02 9.26 -2.09
CA ASP A 19 20.77 10.34 -2.77
C ASP A 19 19.80 11.37 -3.36
N ASP A 20 18.77 10.91 -4.08
CA ASP A 20 17.71 11.76 -4.62
C ASP A 20 16.97 12.53 -3.51
N ALA A 21 16.65 11.86 -2.40
CA ALA A 21 15.99 12.49 -1.26
C ALA A 21 16.90 13.50 -0.53
N THR A 22 18.19 13.27 -0.49
CA THR A 22 19.15 14.19 0.10
C THR A 22 19.26 15.48 -0.73
N THR A 23 19.19 15.36 -2.05
CA THR A 23 19.25 16.50 -2.98
C THR A 23 17.92 17.26 -3.00
N ASN A 24 16.80 16.52 -3.12
CA ASN A 24 15.47 17.12 -3.32
C ASN A 24 14.73 17.46 -2.01
N THR A 25 15.23 16.97 -0.85
CA THR A 25 14.59 17.09 0.48
C THR A 25 13.28 16.32 0.65
N PHE A 26 12.87 15.51 -0.32
CA PHE A 26 11.69 14.66 -0.27
C PHE A 26 11.87 13.36 -1.05
N THR A 27 10.98 12.41 -0.81
CA THR A 27 10.77 11.22 -1.65
C THR A 27 9.34 11.25 -2.22
N GLU A 28 9.13 10.47 -3.28
CA GLU A 28 7.81 10.35 -3.94
C GLU A 28 7.35 8.90 -3.99
N THR A 29 6.03 8.70 -3.88
CA THR A 29 5.39 7.42 -4.21
C THR A 29 5.32 7.24 -5.72
N LEU A 30 4.95 6.04 -6.18
CA LEU A 30 4.69 5.76 -7.60
C LEU A 30 3.63 6.71 -8.20
N TYR A 31 2.77 7.29 -7.37
CA TYR A 31 1.69 8.20 -7.76
C TYR A 31 2.04 9.69 -7.53
N GLY A 32 3.30 10.00 -7.28
CA GLY A 32 3.78 11.40 -7.15
C GLY A 32 3.47 12.06 -5.82
N ARG A 33 3.00 11.31 -4.82
CA ARG A 33 2.78 11.89 -3.48
C ARG A 33 4.11 12.06 -2.77
N LYS A 34 4.43 13.31 -2.41
CA LYS A 34 5.69 13.70 -1.79
C LYS A 34 5.68 13.53 -0.27
N ARG A 35 6.80 13.06 0.26
CA ARG A 35 7.11 13.08 1.68
C ARG A 35 8.42 13.83 1.91
N TYR A 36 8.33 14.99 2.54
CA TYR A 36 9.50 15.79 2.93
C TYR A 36 10.21 15.15 4.12
N ILE A 37 11.56 15.17 4.09
CA ILE A 37 12.42 14.50 5.09
C ILE A 37 13.46 15.50 5.56
N LYS A 38 13.07 16.31 6.54
CA LYS A 38 13.91 17.36 7.12
C LYS A 38 15.16 16.80 7.84
N GLU A 39 15.04 15.57 8.32
CA GLU A 39 16.09 14.84 9.04
C GLU A 39 17.36 14.64 8.21
N LEU A 40 17.25 14.58 6.89
CA LEU A 40 18.41 14.44 5.99
C LEU A 40 19.34 15.64 6.00
N ALA A 41 18.82 16.83 6.27
CA ALA A 41 19.60 18.06 6.37
C ALA A 41 20.26 18.26 7.76
N SER A 42 20.00 17.38 8.73
CA SER A 42 20.52 17.52 10.08
C SER A 42 22.03 17.27 10.15
N SER A 43 22.73 18.05 10.95
CA SER A 43 24.13 17.80 11.35
C SER A 43 24.26 16.65 12.36
N ASN A 44 23.17 16.31 13.06
CA ASN A 44 23.14 15.18 13.99
C ASN A 44 23.13 13.85 13.24
N PHE A 45 24.14 13.02 13.49
CA PHE A 45 24.32 11.73 12.82
C PHE A 45 23.12 10.79 13.00
N GLN A 46 22.53 10.74 14.20
CA GLN A 46 21.39 9.87 14.49
C GLN A 46 20.12 10.30 13.72
N LEU A 47 19.86 11.61 13.70
CA LEU A 47 18.74 12.16 12.94
C LEU A 47 18.93 11.93 11.43
N LYS A 48 20.14 12.14 10.93
CA LYS A 48 20.45 11.88 9.51
C LYS A 48 20.29 10.40 9.14
N ALA A 49 20.73 9.49 10.02
CA ALA A 49 20.51 8.05 9.83
C ALA A 49 19.03 7.67 9.86
N MET A 50 18.23 8.31 10.72
CA MET A 50 16.78 8.17 10.72
C MET A 50 16.17 8.67 9.40
N GLY A 51 16.61 9.84 8.91
CA GLY A 51 16.17 10.40 7.62
C GLY A 51 16.42 9.45 6.46
N LYS A 52 17.58 8.81 6.40
CA LYS A 52 17.89 7.79 5.37
C LYS A 52 16.91 6.61 5.41
N ARG A 53 16.58 6.09 6.60
CA ARG A 53 15.60 5.00 6.74
C ARG A 53 14.21 5.42 6.31
N ILE A 54 13.80 6.65 6.65
CA ILE A 54 12.52 7.21 6.18
C ILE A 54 12.52 7.32 4.66
N ALA A 55 13.62 7.81 4.07
CA ALA A 55 13.75 7.95 2.61
C ALA A 55 13.58 6.61 1.88
N MET A 56 14.21 5.55 2.37
CA MET A 56 14.11 4.22 1.77
C MET A 56 12.71 3.61 1.88
N ASN A 57 12.04 3.80 3.01
CA ASN A 57 10.74 3.15 3.27
C ASN A 57 9.55 3.91 2.69
N ALA A 58 9.59 5.25 2.71
CA ALA A 58 8.44 6.08 2.37
C ALA A 58 7.90 5.88 0.94
N PRO A 59 8.71 5.72 -0.12
CA PRO A 59 8.19 5.45 -1.46
C PRO A 59 7.45 4.13 -1.55
N ILE A 60 7.94 3.09 -0.89
CA ILE A 60 7.38 1.73 -0.93
C ILE A 60 6.07 1.68 -0.12
N GLN A 61 6.14 2.04 1.16
CA GLN A 61 4.98 2.05 2.06
C GLN A 61 3.92 3.06 1.60
N GLY A 62 4.37 4.22 1.12
CA GLY A 62 3.48 5.24 0.57
C GLY A 62 2.77 4.77 -0.68
N THR A 63 3.45 4.08 -1.60
CA THR A 63 2.84 3.51 -2.80
C THR A 63 1.80 2.44 -2.43
N ALA A 64 2.10 1.55 -1.47
CA ALA A 64 1.14 0.56 -0.98
C ALA A 64 -0.12 1.24 -0.41
N SER A 65 0.04 2.30 0.38
CA SER A 65 -1.09 3.09 0.90
C SER A 65 -1.90 3.77 -0.21
N ASP A 66 -1.24 4.26 -1.26
CA ASP A 66 -1.93 4.89 -2.39
C ASP A 66 -2.73 3.85 -3.20
N ILE A 67 -2.16 2.67 -3.43
CA ILE A 67 -2.86 1.54 -4.09
C ILE A 67 -4.10 1.15 -3.30
N MET A 68 -4.00 1.01 -1.98
CA MET A 68 -5.11 0.69 -1.11
C MET A 68 -6.24 1.73 -1.21
N LYS A 69 -5.92 3.01 -1.19
CA LYS A 69 -6.92 4.08 -1.34
C LYS A 69 -7.61 4.06 -2.70
N ILE A 70 -6.84 3.82 -3.77
CA ILE A 70 -7.39 3.67 -5.12
C ILE A 70 -8.32 2.46 -5.19
N ALA A 71 -7.92 1.34 -4.60
CA ALA A 71 -8.73 0.13 -4.50
C ALA A 71 -10.05 0.41 -3.78
N MET A 72 -9.99 1.05 -2.60
CA MET A 72 -11.18 1.40 -1.81
C MET A 72 -12.15 2.31 -2.56
N ILE A 73 -11.65 3.32 -3.27
CA ILE A 73 -12.49 4.24 -4.06
C ILE A 73 -13.19 3.49 -5.19
N LYS A 74 -12.48 2.64 -5.94
CA LYS A 74 -13.05 1.83 -7.02
C LYS A 74 -14.07 0.85 -6.48
N LEU A 75 -13.70 0.13 -5.43
CA LEU A 75 -14.53 -0.87 -4.78
C LEU A 75 -15.82 -0.25 -4.24
N ASN A 76 -15.74 0.87 -3.53
CA ASN A 76 -16.92 1.55 -2.98
C ASN A 76 -17.94 1.93 -4.06
N LYS A 77 -17.48 2.42 -5.21
CA LYS A 77 -18.36 2.72 -6.36
C LYS A 77 -19.16 1.52 -6.83
N GLU A 78 -18.58 0.32 -6.78
CA GLU A 78 -19.23 -0.89 -7.28
C GLU A 78 -20.14 -1.52 -6.22
N ILE A 79 -19.70 -1.59 -4.97
CA ILE A 79 -20.49 -2.21 -3.89
C ILE A 79 -21.71 -1.38 -3.52
N GLN A 80 -21.69 -0.05 -3.63
CA GLN A 80 -22.86 0.81 -3.39
C GLN A 80 -24.02 0.51 -4.33
N LYS A 81 -23.80 -0.16 -5.46
CA LYS A 81 -24.86 -0.64 -6.37
C LYS A 81 -25.59 -1.88 -5.85
N ILE A 82 -25.09 -2.47 -4.75
CA ILE A 82 -25.64 -3.69 -4.15
C ILE A 82 -26.29 -3.32 -2.82
N LYS A 83 -27.59 -3.58 -2.72
CA LYS A 83 -28.36 -3.25 -1.51
C LYS A 83 -27.75 -3.87 -0.25
N SER A 84 -27.69 -3.09 0.82
CA SER A 84 -27.20 -3.51 2.14
C SER A 84 -25.76 -4.05 2.10
N THR A 85 -24.91 -3.45 1.26
CA THR A 85 -23.49 -3.79 1.16
C THR A 85 -22.66 -2.57 1.45
N ASP A 86 -21.82 -2.64 2.49
CA ASP A 86 -21.07 -1.53 3.00
C ASP A 86 -19.61 -1.90 3.25
N LEU A 87 -18.68 -0.98 2.89
CA LEU A 87 -17.30 -1.04 3.32
C LEU A 87 -17.26 -0.53 4.76
N LEU A 88 -16.96 -1.43 5.73
CA LEU A 88 -17.01 -1.09 7.14
C LEU A 88 -15.74 -0.41 7.61
N LEU A 89 -14.59 -1.02 7.30
CA LEU A 89 -13.29 -0.49 7.76
C LEU A 89 -12.13 -1.07 6.95
N GLN A 90 -10.98 -0.44 7.10
CA GLN A 90 -9.68 -0.89 6.61
C GLN A 90 -8.74 -1.10 7.80
N ILE A 91 -8.07 -2.25 7.83
CA ILE A 91 -7.03 -2.57 8.80
C ILE A 91 -5.76 -2.94 8.03
N HIS A 92 -4.74 -2.08 8.09
CA HIS A 92 -3.50 -2.23 7.33
C HIS A 92 -3.75 -2.42 5.82
N ASP A 93 -3.61 -3.63 5.31
CA ASP A 93 -3.79 -4.07 3.92
C ASP A 93 -5.08 -4.88 3.70
N GLU A 94 -5.92 -4.99 4.71
CA GLU A 94 -7.20 -5.67 4.66
C GLU A 94 -8.37 -4.70 4.60
N ILE A 95 -9.44 -5.10 3.90
CA ILE A 95 -10.72 -4.36 3.84
C ILE A 95 -11.82 -5.29 4.33
N ILE A 96 -12.65 -4.78 5.24
CA ILE A 96 -13.80 -5.50 5.76
C ILE A 96 -15.08 -4.93 5.13
N ILE A 97 -15.88 -5.82 4.55
CA ILE A 97 -17.13 -5.50 3.89
C ILE A 97 -18.25 -6.33 4.51
N GLN A 98 -19.36 -5.68 4.82
CA GLN A 98 -20.59 -6.34 5.20
C GLN A 98 -21.49 -6.45 3.98
N THR A 99 -22.09 -7.63 3.77
CA THR A 99 -23.04 -7.86 2.67
C THR A 99 -24.00 -8.98 3.04
N PRO A 100 -25.24 -8.97 2.48
CA PRO A 100 -26.16 -10.09 2.61
C PRO A 100 -25.55 -11.37 2.04
N LYS A 101 -25.84 -12.53 2.64
CA LYS A 101 -25.32 -13.83 2.24
C LYS A 101 -25.56 -14.17 0.77
N GLU A 102 -26.73 -13.80 0.24
CA GLU A 102 -27.08 -13.99 -1.16
C GLU A 102 -26.23 -13.16 -2.13
N SER A 103 -25.65 -12.07 -1.65
CA SER A 103 -24.77 -11.19 -2.45
C SER A 103 -23.27 -11.49 -2.28
N ALA A 104 -22.89 -12.31 -1.31
CA ALA A 104 -21.47 -12.56 -0.94
C ALA A 104 -20.62 -12.96 -2.14
N ASN A 105 -21.03 -13.94 -2.92
CA ASN A 105 -20.28 -14.40 -4.11
C ASN A 105 -20.12 -13.31 -5.18
N LYS A 106 -21.12 -12.45 -5.37
CA LYS A 106 -21.03 -11.32 -6.31
C LYS A 106 -20.05 -10.27 -5.79
N VAL A 107 -20.15 -9.96 -4.49
CA VAL A 107 -19.26 -8.97 -3.83
C VAL A 107 -17.82 -9.46 -3.85
N SER A 108 -17.55 -10.73 -3.54
CA SER A 108 -16.21 -11.31 -3.58
C SER A 108 -15.54 -11.16 -4.95
N LYS A 109 -16.30 -11.40 -6.03
CA LYS A 109 -15.77 -11.19 -7.40
C LYS A 109 -15.43 -9.72 -7.69
N ILE A 110 -16.26 -8.80 -7.21
CA ILE A 110 -16.03 -7.35 -7.35
C ILE A 110 -14.79 -6.94 -6.55
N VAL A 111 -14.69 -7.37 -5.28
CA VAL A 111 -13.54 -7.10 -4.42
C VAL A 111 -12.25 -7.53 -5.10
N LYS A 112 -12.19 -8.79 -5.53
CA LYS A 112 -11.00 -9.33 -6.20
C LYS A 112 -10.63 -8.51 -7.42
N LYS A 113 -11.58 -8.24 -8.30
CA LYS A 113 -11.36 -7.45 -9.53
C LYS A 113 -10.86 -6.04 -9.24
N GLU A 114 -11.51 -5.31 -8.34
CA GLU A 114 -11.18 -3.90 -8.10
C GLU A 114 -9.89 -3.72 -7.29
N MET A 115 -9.58 -4.63 -6.37
CA MET A 115 -8.35 -4.59 -5.61
C MET A 115 -7.14 -5.05 -6.44
N GLU A 116 -7.23 -6.18 -7.15
CA GLU A 116 -6.15 -6.66 -8.03
C GLU A 116 -5.92 -5.69 -9.20
N GLY A 117 -6.98 -5.06 -9.70
CA GLY A 117 -6.93 -4.04 -10.76
C GLY A 117 -6.64 -2.62 -10.28
N ALA A 118 -6.33 -2.41 -9.00
CA ALA A 118 -6.13 -1.07 -8.45
C ALA A 118 -4.91 -0.36 -9.05
N SER A 119 -3.87 -1.11 -9.37
CA SER A 119 -2.62 -0.59 -9.93
C SER A 119 -2.09 -1.46 -11.06
N LYS A 120 -1.42 -0.82 -12.03
CA LYS A 120 -0.67 -1.51 -13.09
C LYS A 120 0.79 -1.65 -12.69
N LEU A 121 1.11 -2.68 -11.94
CA LEU A 121 2.48 -3.01 -11.58
C LEU A 121 3.09 -4.02 -12.57
N LYS A 122 4.42 -4.15 -12.55
CA LYS A 122 5.14 -5.18 -13.33
C LYS A 122 4.91 -6.59 -12.76
N VAL A 123 4.50 -6.69 -11.51
CA VAL A 123 4.09 -7.92 -10.83
C VAL A 123 2.61 -7.86 -10.53
N PRO A 124 1.87 -8.98 -10.63
CA PRO A 124 0.45 -8.99 -10.31
C PRO A 124 0.21 -8.77 -8.82
N LEU A 125 -0.90 -8.12 -8.49
CA LEU A 125 -1.44 -8.10 -7.13
C LEU A 125 -2.40 -9.29 -7.00
N PHE A 126 -2.30 -10.00 -5.88
CA PHE A 126 -3.23 -11.08 -5.53
C PHE A 126 -3.97 -10.70 -4.26
N VAL A 127 -5.26 -11.02 -4.23
CA VAL A 127 -6.15 -10.75 -3.11
C VAL A 127 -6.77 -12.05 -2.64
N ASP A 128 -6.55 -12.36 -1.36
CA ASP A 128 -7.23 -13.45 -0.69
C ASP A 128 -8.53 -12.95 -0.06
N ILE A 129 -9.58 -13.74 -0.19
CA ILE A 129 -10.91 -13.42 0.33
C ILE A 129 -11.32 -14.47 1.35
N LYS A 130 -11.68 -14.00 2.54
CA LYS A 130 -12.28 -14.83 3.59
C LYS A 130 -13.72 -14.39 3.81
N GLU A 131 -14.63 -15.34 3.92
CA GLU A 131 -16.04 -15.08 4.21
C GLU A 131 -16.40 -15.69 5.55
N ASN A 132 -16.98 -14.90 6.43
CA ASN A 132 -17.41 -15.33 7.75
C ASN A 132 -18.72 -14.62 8.16
N ILE A 133 -19.44 -15.22 9.10
CA ILE A 133 -20.70 -14.65 9.63
C ILE A 133 -20.40 -13.54 10.67
N ASN A 134 -19.29 -13.63 11.37
CA ASN A 134 -18.89 -12.71 12.43
C ASN A 134 -17.44 -12.25 12.26
N LEU A 135 -17.15 -11.01 12.64
CA LEU A 135 -15.79 -10.45 12.66
C LEU A 135 -14.83 -11.25 13.55
N SER A 136 -15.33 -11.86 14.63
CA SER A 136 -14.52 -12.67 15.55
C SER A 136 -13.89 -13.93 14.92
N ASN A 137 -14.36 -14.36 13.76
CA ASN A 137 -13.93 -15.56 13.06
C ASN A 137 -13.04 -15.26 11.83
N LEU A 138 -12.52 -14.03 11.71
CA LEU A 138 -11.67 -13.58 10.61
C LEU A 138 -10.17 -13.84 10.84
N ASN A 139 -9.80 -14.66 11.83
CA ASN A 139 -8.41 -15.06 12.10
C ASN A 139 -7.89 -16.06 11.08
#